data_5cd7283379c6172633aab085880eea7c
#
_entry.id   5cd7283379c6172633aab085880eea7c
#
_cell.length_a   1.000
_cell.length_b   1.000
_cell.length_c   1.000
_cell.angle_alpha   90.00
_cell.angle_beta   90.00
_cell.angle_gamma   90.00
#
_symmetry.space_group_name_H-M   'P 1'
#
loop_
_entity.id
_entity.type
_entity.pdbx_description
1 polymer ?
#
loop_
_entity_poly.entity_id
_entity_poly.type
_entity_poly.pdbx_seq_one_letter_code
_entity_poly.pdbx_strand_id
1 'polypeptide(L)'
;MSEKKILIYLVLFFSFAVKSIAIEPDIFVQSTVNRASKLLAENISKEEKINQLKLIAKDTVDIRGIGFYTLGPLRKNLSDDEKKEYSILFEEYFLKSFSSRLAEYTNPEIDVTNKEKLSETYTIVNSTLKATSERPEIKIDWRIYTKDPTNPLIRDLIIEGLSLARTQKEEFASVLNSNDGNIQALFDVLKEFSNK
;
A
#
# COMPACT_ATOMS: atom_id res chain seq x y z
N MET A 1 -65.45 -36.93 12.64
CA MET A 1 -64.90 -35.57 12.80
C MET A 1 -63.39 -35.73 12.98
N SER A 2 -62.63 -35.41 11.97
CA SER A 2 -61.19 -35.63 11.96
C SER A 2 -60.50 -34.28 12.28
N GLU A 3 -59.83 -34.22 13.44
CA GLU A 3 -58.99 -33.07 13.81
C GLU A 3 -57.65 -33.14 13.08
N LYS A 4 -57.44 -32.24 12.16
CA LYS A 4 -56.16 -32.02 11.48
C LYS A 4 -55.23 -31.25 12.39
N LYS A 5 -54.23 -31.93 13.00
CA LYS A 5 -53.14 -31.33 13.73
C LYS A 5 -52.17 -30.67 12.72
N ILE A 6 -52.17 -29.34 12.67
CA ILE A 6 -51.22 -28.56 11.87
C ILE A 6 -49.94 -28.46 12.70
N LEU A 7 -48.90 -29.17 12.27
CA LEU A 7 -47.57 -29.13 12.86
C LEU A 7 -46.81 -27.93 12.23
N ILE A 8 -46.71 -26.84 12.99
CA ILE A 8 -45.92 -25.64 12.59
C ILE A 8 -44.45 -25.92 12.91
N TYR A 9 -43.66 -26.19 11.87
CA TYR A 9 -42.20 -26.22 11.98
C TYR A 9 -41.67 -24.77 12.06
N LEU A 10 -41.28 -24.34 13.26
CA LEU A 10 -40.54 -23.10 13.49
C LEU A 10 -39.08 -23.33 13.06
N VAL A 11 -38.72 -22.95 11.83
CA VAL A 11 -37.34 -22.97 11.37
C VAL A 11 -36.64 -21.78 12.00
N LEU A 12 -35.88 -22.01 13.06
CA LEU A 12 -34.95 -21.01 13.64
C LEU A 12 -33.78 -20.81 12.67
N PHE A 13 -33.85 -19.74 11.89
CA PHE A 13 -32.72 -19.25 11.12
C PHE A 13 -31.68 -18.67 12.08
N PHE A 14 -30.69 -19.44 12.50
CA PHE A 14 -29.51 -18.94 13.19
C PHE A 14 -28.66 -18.19 12.18
N SER A 15 -28.89 -16.86 12.06
CA SER A 15 -27.97 -15.97 11.34
C SER A 15 -26.67 -15.90 12.12
N PHE A 16 -25.69 -16.70 11.74
CA PHE A 16 -24.30 -16.49 12.16
C PHE A 16 -23.81 -15.19 11.55
N ALA A 17 -23.91 -14.08 12.29
CA ALA A 17 -23.20 -12.87 11.94
C ALA A 17 -21.69 -13.17 12.08
N VAL A 18 -21.03 -13.43 10.97
CA VAL A 18 -19.57 -13.48 10.92
C VAL A 18 -19.09 -12.09 11.30
N LYS A 19 -18.63 -11.92 12.54
CA LYS A 19 -17.95 -10.69 12.95
C LYS A 19 -16.66 -10.62 12.18
N SER A 20 -16.58 -9.70 11.22
CA SER A 20 -15.31 -9.34 10.59
C SER A 20 -14.39 -8.81 11.69
N ILE A 21 -13.23 -9.45 11.87
CA ILE A 21 -12.27 -9.10 12.92
C ILE A 21 -11.40 -7.96 12.36
N ALA A 22 -11.36 -6.84 13.09
CA ALA A 22 -10.46 -5.75 12.78
C ALA A 22 -8.99 -6.20 12.89
N ILE A 23 -8.18 -5.77 11.94
CA ILE A 23 -6.74 -6.04 11.94
C ILE A 23 -6.04 -4.83 12.57
N GLU A 24 -5.32 -5.05 13.67
CA GLU A 24 -4.54 -4.00 14.32
C GLU A 24 -3.41 -3.52 13.40
N PRO A 25 -3.22 -2.19 13.22
CA PRO A 25 -2.26 -1.64 12.26
C PRO A 25 -0.81 -2.08 12.48
N ASP A 26 -0.36 -2.24 13.73
CA ASP A 26 0.97 -2.73 14.08
C ASP A 26 1.15 -4.21 13.71
N ILE A 27 0.14 -5.04 13.94
CA ILE A 27 0.13 -6.45 13.52
C ILE A 27 0.15 -6.55 11.99
N PHE A 28 -0.62 -5.69 11.30
CA PHE A 28 -0.63 -5.62 9.84
C PHE A 28 0.77 -5.28 9.29
N VAL A 29 1.42 -4.24 9.83
CA VAL A 29 2.77 -3.84 9.40
C VAL A 29 3.77 -4.95 9.70
N GLN A 30 3.77 -5.52 10.91
CA GLN A 30 4.68 -6.60 11.27
C GLN A 30 4.51 -7.83 10.36
N SER A 31 3.28 -8.20 10.05
CA SER A 31 3.00 -9.31 9.12
C SER A 31 3.52 -9.01 7.71
N THR A 32 3.30 -7.78 7.21
CA THR A 32 3.78 -7.35 5.89
C THR A 32 5.30 -7.38 5.80
N VAL A 33 5.96 -6.84 6.81
CA VAL A 33 7.43 -6.83 6.93
C VAL A 33 7.98 -8.26 6.99
N ASN A 34 7.40 -9.13 7.81
CA ASN A 34 7.84 -10.53 7.93
C ASN A 34 7.71 -11.28 6.59
N ARG A 35 6.62 -11.04 5.84
CA ARG A 35 6.44 -11.62 4.48
C ARG A 35 7.55 -11.16 3.54
N ALA A 36 7.84 -9.86 3.50
CA ALA A 36 8.88 -9.29 2.64
C ALA A 36 10.28 -9.77 3.05
N SER A 37 10.62 -9.75 4.34
CA SER A 37 11.92 -10.20 4.84
C SER A 37 12.16 -11.67 4.57
N LYS A 38 11.16 -12.53 4.79
CA LYS A 38 11.24 -13.96 4.47
C LYS A 38 11.53 -14.18 2.98
N LEU A 39 10.79 -13.50 2.10
CA LEU A 39 10.99 -13.58 0.65
C LEU A 39 12.41 -13.13 0.25
N LEU A 40 12.90 -12.04 0.82
CA LEU A 40 14.23 -11.50 0.51
C LEU A 40 15.37 -12.43 0.97
N ALA A 41 15.13 -13.24 2.00
CA ALA A 41 16.07 -14.26 2.48
C ALA A 41 16.08 -15.54 1.63
N GLU A 42 15.07 -15.76 0.77
CA GLU A 42 15.00 -16.96 -0.07
C GLU A 42 16.10 -16.96 -1.14
N ASN A 43 16.58 -18.18 -1.47
CA ASN A 43 17.58 -18.39 -2.53
C ASN A 43 16.91 -18.55 -3.90
N ILE A 44 16.25 -17.47 -4.36
CA ILE A 44 15.61 -17.38 -5.68
C ILE A 44 16.22 -16.22 -6.47
N SER A 45 15.91 -16.15 -7.77
CA SER A 45 16.44 -15.08 -8.63
C SER A 45 15.92 -13.70 -8.16
N LYS A 46 16.71 -12.64 -8.47
CA LYS A 46 16.30 -11.25 -8.20
C LYS A 46 14.97 -10.92 -8.88
N GLU A 47 14.80 -11.41 -10.12
CA GLU A 47 13.57 -11.21 -10.88
C GLU A 47 12.35 -11.83 -10.17
N GLU A 48 12.49 -13.05 -9.67
CA GLU A 48 11.42 -13.70 -8.91
C GLU A 48 11.12 -12.95 -7.61
N LYS A 49 12.15 -12.48 -6.87
CA LYS A 49 11.95 -11.61 -5.69
C LYS A 49 11.15 -10.36 -6.05
N ILE A 50 11.50 -9.69 -7.16
CA ILE A 50 10.77 -8.50 -7.65
C ILE A 50 9.31 -8.85 -7.93
N ASN A 51 9.03 -9.95 -8.61
CA ASN A 51 7.67 -10.35 -8.95
C ASN A 51 6.84 -10.65 -7.69
N GLN A 52 7.41 -11.34 -6.72
CA GLN A 52 6.73 -11.63 -5.45
C GLN A 52 6.54 -10.37 -4.58
N LEU A 53 7.50 -9.44 -4.58
CA LEU A 53 7.36 -8.14 -3.89
C LEU A 53 6.23 -7.30 -4.49
N LYS A 54 6.04 -7.34 -5.83
CA LYS A 54 4.90 -6.67 -6.48
C LYS A 54 3.56 -7.22 -5.98
N LEU A 55 3.45 -8.54 -5.76
CA LEU A 55 2.23 -9.15 -5.22
C LEU A 55 1.98 -8.69 -3.78
N ILE A 56 3.03 -8.67 -2.93
CA ILE A 56 2.91 -8.15 -1.57
C ILE A 56 2.45 -6.69 -1.59
N ALA A 57 3.03 -5.85 -2.45
CA ALA A 57 2.65 -4.45 -2.58
C ALA A 57 1.19 -4.27 -3.03
N LYS A 58 0.73 -5.03 -4.02
CA LYS A 58 -0.68 -5.00 -4.47
C LYS A 58 -1.68 -5.36 -3.37
N ASP A 59 -1.28 -6.26 -2.49
CA ASP A 59 -2.11 -6.75 -1.38
C ASP A 59 -2.14 -5.77 -0.19
N THR A 60 -1.07 -5.00 0.03
CA THR A 60 -0.89 -4.23 1.27
C THR A 60 -0.85 -2.72 1.09
N VAL A 61 -0.70 -2.20 -0.13
CA VAL A 61 -0.54 -0.77 -0.41
C VAL A 61 -1.76 -0.22 -1.16
N ASP A 62 -2.28 0.92 -0.73
CA ASP A 62 -3.28 1.69 -1.48
C ASP A 62 -2.61 2.46 -2.63
N ILE A 63 -2.13 1.72 -3.64
CA ILE A 63 -1.40 2.27 -4.78
C ILE A 63 -2.22 3.35 -5.48
N ARG A 64 -3.52 3.10 -5.68
CA ARG A 64 -4.42 4.07 -6.30
C ARG A 64 -4.58 5.34 -5.47
N GLY A 65 -4.74 5.18 -4.16
CA GLY A 65 -4.87 6.32 -3.24
C GLY A 65 -3.61 7.17 -3.19
N ILE A 66 -2.42 6.55 -3.19
CA ILE A 66 -1.13 7.23 -3.29
C ILE A 66 -1.04 7.95 -4.64
N GLY A 67 -1.36 7.28 -5.76
CA GLY A 67 -1.33 7.89 -7.09
C GLY A 67 -2.17 9.15 -7.17
N PHE A 68 -3.43 9.11 -6.74
CA PHE A 68 -4.27 10.32 -6.73
C PHE A 68 -3.80 11.40 -5.76
N TYR A 69 -3.09 11.04 -4.68
CA TYR A 69 -2.46 12.03 -3.82
C TYR A 69 -1.30 12.76 -4.54
N THR A 70 -0.49 12.05 -5.33
CA THR A 70 0.64 12.64 -6.05
C THR A 70 0.24 13.62 -7.14
N LEU A 71 -0.96 13.48 -7.75
CA LEU A 71 -1.53 14.46 -8.68
C LEU A 71 -1.92 15.79 -8.03
N GLY A 72 -2.07 15.80 -6.71
CA GLY A 72 -2.50 17.00 -5.98
C GLY A 72 -3.83 17.57 -6.49
N PRO A 73 -3.94 18.92 -6.69
CA PRO A 73 -5.17 19.55 -7.16
C PRO A 73 -5.58 19.15 -8.58
N LEU A 74 -4.62 18.81 -9.45
CA LEU A 74 -4.86 18.48 -10.86
C LEU A 74 -5.87 17.33 -11.01
N ARG A 75 -5.87 16.36 -10.09
CA ARG A 75 -6.82 15.22 -10.11
C ARG A 75 -8.30 15.60 -10.24
N LYS A 76 -8.66 16.84 -9.86
CA LYS A 76 -10.04 17.33 -9.94
C LYS A 76 -10.45 17.74 -11.36
N ASN A 77 -9.45 18.07 -12.20
CA ASN A 77 -9.64 18.59 -13.54
C ASN A 77 -9.49 17.54 -14.63
N LEU A 78 -8.97 16.34 -14.26
CA LEU A 78 -8.80 15.24 -15.21
C LEU A 78 -10.15 14.62 -15.57
N SER A 79 -10.31 14.24 -16.83
CA SER A 79 -11.39 13.37 -17.30
C SER A 79 -11.30 11.98 -16.67
N ASP A 80 -12.36 11.20 -16.79
CA ASP A 80 -12.37 9.83 -16.25
C ASP A 80 -11.40 8.90 -17.02
N ASP A 81 -11.21 9.13 -18.33
CA ASP A 81 -10.24 8.40 -19.15
C ASP A 81 -8.80 8.72 -18.71
N GLU A 82 -8.45 10.00 -18.51
CA GLU A 82 -7.15 10.40 -18.00
C GLU A 82 -6.88 9.84 -16.59
N LYS A 83 -7.88 9.84 -15.71
CA LYS A 83 -7.76 9.21 -14.38
C LYS A 83 -7.51 7.71 -14.47
N LYS A 84 -8.16 7.03 -15.42
CA LYS A 84 -7.98 5.61 -15.65
C LYS A 84 -6.58 5.32 -16.20
N GLU A 85 -6.15 6.05 -17.24
CA GLU A 85 -4.81 5.92 -17.81
C GLU A 85 -3.74 6.19 -16.75
N TYR A 86 -3.87 7.30 -16.01
CA TYR A 86 -2.96 7.61 -14.90
C TYR A 86 -2.86 6.48 -13.88
N SER A 87 -4.00 5.91 -13.48
CA SER A 87 -4.01 4.84 -12.47
C SER A 87 -3.22 3.61 -12.92
N ILE A 88 -3.31 3.25 -14.22
CA ILE A 88 -2.55 2.13 -14.80
C ILE A 88 -1.06 2.45 -14.82
N LEU A 89 -0.69 3.61 -15.38
CA LEU A 89 0.71 4.04 -15.49
C LEU A 89 1.38 4.21 -14.14
N PHE A 90 0.66 4.79 -13.16
CA PHE A 90 1.18 4.95 -11.81
C PHE A 90 1.37 3.60 -11.10
N GLU A 91 0.46 2.65 -11.25
CA GLU A 91 0.61 1.30 -10.67
C GLU A 91 1.85 0.61 -11.21
N GLU A 92 2.06 0.63 -12.53
CA GLU A 92 3.25 0.05 -13.17
C GLU A 92 4.55 0.70 -12.66
N TYR A 93 4.58 2.03 -12.67
CA TYR A 93 5.70 2.83 -12.15
C TYR A 93 6.00 2.49 -10.68
N PHE A 94 4.97 2.53 -9.84
CA PHE A 94 5.09 2.28 -8.40
C PHE A 94 5.63 0.87 -8.13
N LEU A 95 5.02 -0.13 -8.74
CA LEU A 95 5.39 -1.53 -8.54
C LEU A 95 6.83 -1.79 -9.00
N LYS A 96 7.24 -1.22 -10.14
CA LYS A 96 8.61 -1.36 -10.63
C LYS A 96 9.62 -0.66 -9.72
N SER A 97 9.39 0.61 -9.40
CA SER A 97 10.28 1.41 -8.57
C SER A 97 10.44 0.81 -7.17
N PHE A 98 9.33 0.48 -6.52
CA PHE A 98 9.31 -0.02 -5.16
C PHE A 98 9.94 -1.41 -5.04
N SER A 99 9.50 -2.36 -5.88
CA SER A 99 9.99 -3.74 -5.79
C SER A 99 11.47 -3.86 -6.16
N SER A 100 11.94 -3.09 -7.16
CA SER A 100 13.36 -3.10 -7.54
C SER A 100 14.25 -2.59 -6.41
N ARG A 101 13.83 -1.53 -5.70
CA ARG A 101 14.58 -0.99 -4.55
C ARG A 101 14.60 -1.97 -3.38
N LEU A 102 13.46 -2.61 -3.07
CA LEU A 102 13.40 -3.59 -1.99
C LEU A 102 14.22 -4.84 -2.28
N ALA A 103 14.30 -5.28 -3.54
CA ALA A 103 15.08 -6.45 -3.93
C ALA A 103 16.59 -6.27 -3.77
N GLU A 104 17.09 -5.05 -3.52
CA GLU A 104 18.50 -4.79 -3.18
C GLU A 104 18.84 -5.15 -1.72
N TYR A 105 17.84 -5.27 -0.85
CA TYR A 105 18.07 -5.62 0.55
C TYR A 105 18.26 -7.13 0.69
N THR A 106 19.27 -7.52 1.43
CA THR A 106 19.51 -8.90 1.83
C THR A 106 19.15 -9.04 3.30
N ASN A 107 18.19 -9.91 3.58
CA ASN A 107 17.77 -10.25 4.95
C ASN A 107 17.51 -9.03 5.87
N PRO A 108 16.63 -8.09 5.49
CA PRO A 108 16.34 -6.91 6.32
C PRO A 108 15.60 -7.32 7.60
N GLU A 109 16.07 -6.81 8.74
CA GLU A 109 15.39 -6.97 10.03
C GLU A 109 14.71 -5.66 10.40
N ILE A 110 13.37 -5.68 10.52
CA ILE A 110 12.57 -4.52 10.89
C ILE A 110 11.73 -4.87 12.12
N ASP A 111 11.92 -4.09 13.19
CA ASP A 111 11.14 -4.22 14.43
C ASP A 111 10.07 -3.14 14.48
N VAL A 112 8.82 -3.54 14.58
CA VAL A 112 7.71 -2.64 14.89
C VAL A 112 7.74 -2.31 16.37
N THR A 113 7.73 -1.01 16.70
CA THR A 113 7.99 -0.53 18.08
C THR A 113 6.77 0.10 18.74
N ASN A 114 5.95 0.83 17.97
CA ASN A 114 4.82 1.59 18.51
C ASN A 114 3.77 1.85 17.43
N LYS A 115 2.57 2.29 17.84
CA LYS A 115 1.54 2.85 16.97
C LYS A 115 0.88 4.06 17.61
N GLU A 116 0.47 5.02 16.78
CA GLU A 116 -0.24 6.24 17.17
C GLU A 116 -1.41 6.49 16.24
N LYS A 117 -2.62 6.63 16.79
CA LYS A 117 -3.82 6.98 16.01
C LYS A 117 -3.78 8.47 15.67
N LEU A 118 -3.63 8.81 14.39
CA LEU A 118 -3.65 10.20 13.92
C LEU A 118 -5.06 10.76 13.73
N SER A 119 -6.00 9.90 13.31
CA SER A 119 -7.40 10.26 13.06
C SER A 119 -8.28 9.00 13.08
N GLU A 120 -9.57 9.12 12.80
CA GLU A 120 -10.47 7.98 12.65
C GLU A 120 -10.10 7.03 11.51
N THR A 121 -9.35 7.52 10.53
CA THR A 121 -9.01 6.75 9.32
C THR A 121 -7.51 6.57 9.09
N TYR A 122 -6.66 7.04 10.01
CA TYR A 122 -5.21 6.95 9.87
C TYR A 122 -4.53 6.62 11.19
N THR A 123 -3.60 5.67 11.12
CA THR A 123 -2.68 5.33 12.19
C THR A 123 -1.25 5.41 11.66
N ILE A 124 -0.33 5.94 12.46
CA ILE A 124 1.12 5.77 12.22
C ILE A 124 1.56 4.54 13.01
N VAL A 125 2.34 3.70 12.34
CA VAL A 125 3.07 2.59 12.98
C VAL A 125 4.55 2.90 12.86
N ASN A 126 5.26 2.92 13.98
CA ASN A 126 6.68 3.19 14.02
C ASN A 126 7.46 1.88 13.98
N SER A 127 8.55 1.88 13.23
CA SER A 127 9.47 0.75 13.17
C SER A 127 10.91 1.19 12.96
N THR A 128 11.82 0.25 13.17
CA THR A 128 13.25 0.45 12.99
C THR A 128 13.81 -0.67 12.13
N LEU A 129 14.44 -0.31 11.00
CA LEU A 129 15.29 -1.22 10.24
C LEU A 129 16.65 -1.27 10.93
N LYS A 130 17.04 -2.45 11.40
CA LYS A 130 18.28 -2.63 12.18
C LYS A 130 19.53 -2.27 11.39
N ALA A 131 20.53 -1.77 12.11
CA ALA A 131 21.86 -1.52 11.57
C ALA A 131 22.52 -2.82 11.10
N THR A 132 23.39 -2.71 10.11
CA THR A 132 24.33 -3.75 9.68
C THR A 132 25.75 -3.18 9.67
N SER A 133 26.75 -4.01 9.29
CA SER A 133 28.12 -3.49 9.09
C SER A 133 28.22 -2.44 7.97
N GLU A 134 27.25 -2.41 7.06
CA GLU A 134 27.27 -1.54 5.86
C GLU A 134 26.26 -0.39 5.95
N ARG A 135 25.36 -0.40 6.93
CA ARG A 135 24.25 0.53 7.01
C ARG A 135 23.91 0.86 8.47
N PRO A 136 23.67 2.15 8.80
CA PRO A 136 23.15 2.54 10.11
C PRO A 136 21.70 2.04 10.30
N GLU A 137 21.21 2.14 11.53
CA GLU A 137 19.80 2.00 11.85
C GLU A 137 18.98 3.07 11.12
N ILE A 138 17.79 2.71 10.65
CA ILE A 138 16.88 3.60 9.90
C ILE A 138 15.49 3.55 10.53
N LYS A 139 14.94 4.71 10.87
CA LYS A 139 13.56 4.85 11.34
C LYS A 139 12.61 4.86 10.17
N ILE A 140 11.54 4.06 10.26
CA ILE A 140 10.50 3.96 9.25
C ILE A 140 9.15 4.09 9.94
N ASP A 141 8.40 5.14 9.58
CA ASP A 141 7.03 5.33 10.01
C ASP A 141 6.08 4.97 8.86
N TRP A 142 5.09 4.13 9.15
CA TRP A 142 4.11 3.63 8.20
C TRP A 142 2.80 4.35 8.41
N ARG A 143 2.31 5.10 7.43
CA ARG A 143 0.98 5.69 7.47
C ARG A 143 -0.04 4.70 6.96
N ILE A 144 -0.83 4.15 7.87
CA ILE A 144 -1.82 3.12 7.59
C ILE A 144 -3.20 3.75 7.49
N TYR A 145 -3.90 3.45 6.39
CA TYR A 145 -5.30 3.82 6.18
C TYR A 145 -6.20 2.73 6.76
N THR A 146 -7.03 3.11 7.72
CA THR A 146 -7.81 2.21 8.58
C THR A 146 -9.31 2.46 8.47
N LYS A 147 -9.77 3.08 7.38
CA LYS A 147 -11.22 3.32 7.16
C LYS A 147 -12.00 2.01 7.12
N ASP A 148 -11.44 0.99 6.48
CA ASP A 148 -11.88 -0.39 6.62
C ASP A 148 -10.94 -1.10 7.61
N PRO A 149 -11.37 -1.34 8.85
CA PRO A 149 -10.49 -1.96 9.85
C PRO A 149 -10.19 -3.43 9.56
N THR A 150 -10.92 -4.06 8.64
CA THR A 150 -10.68 -5.46 8.24
C THR A 150 -9.71 -5.58 7.09
N ASN A 151 -9.42 -4.46 6.41
CA ASN A 151 -8.50 -4.37 5.28
C ASN A 151 -7.67 -3.08 5.35
N PRO A 152 -6.76 -2.93 6.35
CA PRO A 152 -5.87 -1.78 6.42
C PRO A 152 -4.91 -1.75 5.24
N LEU A 153 -4.54 -0.53 4.77
CA LEU A 153 -3.64 -0.36 3.63
C LEU A 153 -2.55 0.69 3.94
N ILE A 154 -1.34 0.46 3.46
CA ILE A 154 -0.25 1.42 3.54
C ILE A 154 -0.51 2.56 2.55
N ARG A 155 -0.44 3.81 3.02
CA ARG A 155 -0.57 5.03 2.20
C ARG A 155 0.66 5.91 2.15
N ASP A 156 1.64 5.67 3.00
CA ASP A 156 2.92 6.38 2.97
C ASP A 156 3.97 5.61 3.77
N LEU A 157 5.21 5.76 3.37
CA LEU A 157 6.38 5.44 4.17
C LEU A 157 7.15 6.74 4.44
N ILE A 158 7.44 6.98 5.71
CA ILE A 158 8.21 8.14 6.15
C ILE A 158 9.54 7.60 6.67
N ILE A 159 10.61 7.80 5.91
CA ILE A 159 11.94 7.29 6.21
C ILE A 159 12.79 8.44 6.73
N GLU A 160 13.29 8.34 7.97
CA GLU A 160 14.04 9.41 8.63
C GLU A 160 13.34 10.77 8.56
N GLY A 161 12.00 10.77 8.69
CA GLY A 161 11.15 11.96 8.62
C GLY A 161 10.77 12.41 7.20
N LEU A 162 11.30 11.78 6.15
CA LEU A 162 10.99 12.09 4.75
C LEU A 162 9.83 11.22 4.23
N SER A 163 8.70 11.83 3.94
CA SER A 163 7.53 11.17 3.36
C SER A 163 7.77 10.86 1.87
N LEU A 164 7.75 9.57 1.50
CA LEU A 164 7.96 9.15 0.12
C LEU A 164 6.80 9.60 -0.79
N ALA A 165 5.56 9.54 -0.30
CA ALA A 165 4.41 10.00 -1.08
C ALA A 165 4.44 11.52 -1.33
N ARG A 166 4.94 12.32 -0.36
CA ARG A 166 5.12 13.76 -0.53
C ARG A 166 6.23 14.06 -1.55
N THR A 167 7.38 13.41 -1.42
CA THR A 167 8.49 13.58 -2.37
C THR A 167 8.04 13.27 -3.79
N GLN A 168 7.33 12.15 -3.98
CA GLN A 168 6.82 11.80 -5.30
C GLN A 168 5.82 12.82 -5.84
N LYS A 169 4.97 13.40 -4.96
CA LYS A 169 4.05 14.48 -5.36
C LYS A 169 4.82 15.72 -5.81
N GLU A 170 5.90 16.08 -5.14
CA GLU A 170 6.74 17.24 -5.49
C GLU A 170 7.47 17.01 -6.81
N GLU A 171 7.99 15.81 -7.06
CA GLU A 171 8.60 15.42 -8.32
C GLU A 171 7.59 15.52 -9.49
N PHE A 172 6.39 14.97 -9.34
CA PHE A 172 5.34 15.04 -10.37
C PHE A 172 4.85 16.47 -10.60
N ALA A 173 4.73 17.26 -9.52
CA ALA A 173 4.40 18.67 -9.64
C ALA A 173 5.47 19.42 -10.43
N SER A 174 6.75 19.10 -10.28
CA SER A 174 7.84 19.68 -11.07
C SER A 174 7.70 19.35 -12.56
N VAL A 175 7.42 18.09 -12.92
CA VAL A 175 7.17 17.67 -14.30
C VAL A 175 5.99 18.45 -14.89
N LEU A 176 4.87 18.53 -14.17
CA LEU A 176 3.66 19.22 -14.62
C LEU A 176 3.92 20.73 -14.81
N ASN A 177 4.57 21.38 -13.83
CA ASN A 177 4.86 22.81 -13.89
C ASN A 177 5.80 23.16 -15.06
N SER A 178 6.76 22.30 -15.38
CA SER A 178 7.68 22.48 -16.51
C SER A 178 7.01 22.25 -17.88
N ASN A 179 5.77 21.77 -17.91
CA ASN A 179 5.00 21.46 -19.11
C ASN A 179 3.59 22.09 -19.08
N ASP A 180 3.45 23.29 -18.49
CA ASP A 180 2.20 24.07 -18.44
C ASP A 180 0.99 23.31 -17.87
N GLY A 181 1.21 22.36 -16.96
CA GLY A 181 0.19 21.52 -16.37
C GLY A 181 -0.32 20.38 -17.27
N ASN A 182 0.35 20.12 -18.38
CA ASN A 182 -0.02 19.08 -19.34
C ASN A 182 0.20 17.68 -18.73
N ILE A 183 -0.90 16.96 -18.49
CA ILE A 183 -0.86 15.61 -17.91
C ILE A 183 -0.16 14.59 -18.80
N GLN A 184 -0.18 14.79 -20.14
CA GLN A 184 0.47 13.88 -21.07
C GLN A 184 1.99 13.83 -20.86
N ALA A 185 2.62 14.94 -20.50
CA ALA A 185 4.05 14.96 -20.17
C ALA A 185 4.37 14.05 -18.96
N LEU A 186 3.49 14.00 -17.97
CA LEU A 186 3.64 13.06 -16.85
C LEU A 186 3.43 11.61 -17.30
N PHE A 187 2.44 11.35 -18.15
CA PHE A 187 2.21 10.00 -18.71
C PHE A 187 3.44 9.50 -19.47
N ASP A 188 4.07 10.35 -20.27
CA ASP A 188 5.27 10.00 -21.03
C ASP A 188 6.44 9.64 -20.11
N VAL A 189 6.65 10.40 -19.03
CA VAL A 189 7.67 10.09 -18.00
C VAL A 189 7.40 8.74 -17.33
N LEU A 190 6.14 8.45 -16.97
CA LEU A 190 5.77 7.17 -16.35
C LEU A 190 5.97 6.00 -17.32
N LYS A 191 5.57 6.15 -18.59
CA LYS A 191 5.77 5.14 -19.67
C LYS A 191 7.26 4.88 -19.91
N GLU A 192 8.06 5.95 -20.02
CA GLU A 192 9.50 5.81 -20.23
C GLU A 192 10.18 5.05 -19.09
N PHE A 193 9.81 5.35 -17.84
CA PHE A 193 10.35 4.64 -16.68
C PHE A 193 9.94 3.15 -16.68
N SER A 194 8.71 2.85 -17.04
CA SER A 194 8.18 1.46 -17.05
C SER A 194 8.81 0.61 -18.15
N ASN A 195 9.26 1.21 -19.25
CA ASN A 195 9.85 0.52 -20.39
C ASN A 195 11.37 0.27 -20.26
N LYS A 196 12.06 0.93 -19.33
CA LYS A 196 13.49 0.71 -19.01
C LYS A 196 13.65 -0.47 -18.07
#